data_0ef75df0eece6bbd3d80f56390ba1e41
#
_entry.id   0ef75df0eece6bbd3d80f56390ba1e41
#
_cell.length_a   1.000
_cell.length_b   1.000
_cell.length_c   1.000
_cell.angle_alpha   90.00
_cell.angle_beta   90.00
_cell.angle_gamma   90.00
#
_symmetry.space_group_name_H-M   'P 1'
#
loop_
_entity.id
_entity.type
_entity.pdbx_description
1 polymer ?
#
loop_
_entity_poly.entity_id
_entity_poly.type
_entity_poly.pdbx_seq_one_letter_code
_entity_poly.pdbx_strand_id
1 'polypeptide(L)'
;MTDNEIRGCVEKVIDGLIGLAVVPESERQKWIDGVFLLPSDMLHDLEKEQIVLTLLDNIGCVKYDFEQQKWLPAPNRIYSFDMEVGLGSMYEDTLMNLRVCTNGEIDISDVQEDFSNAEENSIAGVDFSLNGKQYHYDAKYRYDWFDQEIFSYIGSILAQERNDKYLYGCSDGYQNLILFYETEEWMQKFSEVTGIFPEKMNKMGLK
;
A
#
# COMPACT_ATOMS: atom_id res chain seq x y z
N MET A 1 -21.81 15.01 -0.93
CA MET A 1 -22.46 14.24 -2.03
C MET A 1 -23.70 13.53 -1.51
N THR A 2 -24.67 13.20 -2.36
CA THR A 2 -25.82 12.33 -2.00
C THR A 2 -25.44 10.86 -2.06
N ASP A 3 -26.17 9.98 -1.35
CA ASP A 3 -25.94 8.51 -1.42
C ASP A 3 -25.94 7.96 -2.83
N ASN A 4 -26.81 8.47 -3.70
CA ASN A 4 -26.89 8.03 -5.10
C ASN A 4 -25.64 8.44 -5.91
N GLU A 5 -25.10 9.63 -5.67
CA GLU A 5 -23.88 10.11 -6.32
C GLU A 5 -22.66 9.32 -5.83
N ILE A 6 -22.59 9.05 -4.53
CA ILE A 6 -21.54 8.23 -3.93
C ILE A 6 -21.59 6.81 -4.50
N ARG A 7 -22.78 6.19 -4.48
CA ARG A 7 -22.99 4.85 -5.03
C ARG A 7 -22.57 4.75 -6.50
N GLY A 8 -23.02 5.68 -7.32
CA GLY A 8 -22.65 5.70 -8.74
C GLY A 8 -21.14 5.88 -8.96
N CYS A 9 -20.46 6.66 -8.11
CA CYS A 9 -19.01 6.80 -8.14
C CYS A 9 -18.32 5.48 -7.80
N VAL A 10 -18.70 4.87 -6.67
CA VAL A 10 -18.13 3.60 -6.17
C VAL A 10 -18.34 2.46 -7.17
N GLU A 11 -19.55 2.31 -7.70
CA GLU A 11 -19.88 1.29 -8.71
C GLU A 11 -18.98 1.41 -9.94
N LYS A 12 -18.82 2.62 -10.47
CA LYS A 12 -17.95 2.87 -11.62
C LYS A 12 -16.49 2.48 -11.34
N VAL A 13 -15.97 2.83 -10.17
CA VAL A 13 -14.58 2.51 -9.78
C VAL A 13 -14.43 1.00 -9.62
N ILE A 14 -15.35 0.34 -8.92
CA ILE A 14 -15.31 -1.11 -8.73
C ILE A 14 -15.38 -1.87 -10.07
N ASP A 15 -16.26 -1.47 -10.97
CA ASP A 15 -16.36 -2.08 -12.31
C ASP A 15 -15.05 -1.94 -13.09
N GLY A 16 -14.38 -0.80 -12.97
CA GLY A 16 -13.06 -0.60 -13.54
C GLY A 16 -11.97 -1.44 -12.88
N LEU A 17 -11.97 -1.55 -11.55
CA LEU A 17 -11.03 -2.40 -10.81
C LEU A 17 -11.23 -3.90 -11.11
N ILE A 18 -12.46 -4.33 -11.38
CA ILE A 18 -12.76 -5.68 -11.89
C ILE A 18 -12.11 -5.86 -13.27
N GLY A 19 -12.27 -4.89 -14.16
CA GLY A 19 -11.64 -4.90 -15.49
C GLY A 19 -10.09 -4.94 -15.44
N LEU A 20 -9.49 -4.45 -14.37
CA LEU A 20 -8.04 -4.51 -14.10
C LEU A 20 -7.61 -5.75 -13.29
N ALA A 21 -8.53 -6.66 -13.01
CA ALA A 21 -8.31 -7.86 -12.19
C ALA A 21 -7.79 -7.58 -10.76
N VAL A 22 -8.18 -6.45 -10.18
CA VAL A 22 -7.92 -6.08 -8.78
C VAL A 22 -8.96 -6.69 -7.86
N VAL A 23 -10.23 -6.58 -8.27
CA VAL A 23 -11.39 -7.09 -7.52
C VAL A 23 -12.05 -8.20 -8.33
N PRO A 24 -12.32 -9.38 -7.74
CA PRO A 24 -13.09 -10.40 -8.43
C PRO A 24 -14.56 -9.94 -8.58
N GLU A 25 -15.19 -10.28 -9.72
CA GLU A 25 -16.61 -9.98 -9.99
C GLU A 25 -17.53 -10.46 -8.87
N SER A 26 -17.23 -11.61 -8.29
CA SER A 26 -18.01 -12.21 -7.20
C SER A 26 -18.02 -11.37 -5.91
N GLU A 27 -17.07 -10.45 -5.74
CA GLU A 27 -16.98 -9.57 -4.57
C GLU A 27 -17.52 -8.16 -4.83
N ARG A 28 -17.96 -7.86 -6.05
CA ARG A 28 -18.43 -6.54 -6.46
C ARG A 28 -19.34 -5.87 -5.43
N GLN A 29 -20.42 -6.55 -5.05
CA GLN A 29 -21.42 -6.00 -4.14
C GLN A 29 -20.87 -5.78 -2.73
N LYS A 30 -20.01 -6.65 -2.24
CA LYS A 30 -19.33 -6.53 -0.95
C LYS A 30 -18.57 -5.23 -0.84
N TRP A 31 -17.81 -4.86 -1.87
CA TRP A 31 -17.02 -3.64 -1.87
C TRP A 31 -17.86 -2.37 -2.01
N ILE A 32 -18.94 -2.43 -2.81
CA ILE A 32 -19.91 -1.33 -2.90
C ILE A 32 -20.55 -1.07 -1.53
N ASP A 33 -21.06 -2.10 -0.89
CA ASP A 33 -21.74 -1.97 0.40
C ASP A 33 -20.76 -1.61 1.52
N GLY A 34 -19.51 -2.02 1.42
CA GLY A 34 -18.46 -1.72 2.39
C GLY A 34 -18.23 -0.21 2.61
N VAL A 35 -18.32 0.59 1.55
CA VAL A 35 -18.20 2.06 1.67
C VAL A 35 -19.34 2.65 2.52
N PHE A 36 -20.54 2.10 2.44
CA PHE A 36 -21.72 2.55 3.19
C PHE A 36 -21.76 2.05 4.64
N LEU A 37 -20.71 1.36 5.12
CA LEU A 37 -20.53 1.08 6.55
C LEU A 37 -19.99 2.30 7.32
N LEU A 38 -19.42 3.29 6.61
CA LEU A 38 -19.05 4.56 7.23
C LEU A 38 -20.30 5.31 7.71
N PRO A 39 -20.20 6.08 8.80
CA PRO A 39 -21.28 6.97 9.23
C PRO A 39 -21.71 7.90 8.10
N SER A 40 -23.02 8.08 7.93
CA SER A 40 -23.59 8.82 6.79
C SER A 40 -23.14 10.28 6.74
N ASP A 41 -23.03 10.95 7.90
CA ASP A 41 -22.51 12.30 8.02
C ASP A 41 -21.04 12.39 7.55
N MET A 42 -20.20 11.47 8.01
CA MET A 42 -18.82 11.39 7.57
C MET A 42 -18.72 11.14 6.05
N LEU A 43 -19.48 10.17 5.53
CA LEU A 43 -19.44 9.80 4.12
C LEU A 43 -19.86 10.95 3.19
N HIS A 44 -20.87 11.75 3.60
CA HIS A 44 -21.36 12.88 2.81
C HIS A 44 -20.40 14.07 2.76
N ASP A 45 -19.53 14.20 3.78
CA ASP A 45 -18.54 15.28 3.88
C ASP A 45 -17.27 14.96 3.05
N LEU A 46 -17.08 13.71 2.63
CA LEU A 46 -15.93 13.32 1.80
C LEU A 46 -16.09 13.84 0.36
N GLU A 47 -14.98 14.27 -0.20
CA GLU A 47 -14.89 14.51 -1.64
C GLU A 47 -14.74 13.18 -2.41
N LYS A 48 -15.01 13.21 -3.70
CA LYS A 48 -14.96 12.02 -4.56
C LYS A 48 -13.61 11.30 -4.48
N GLU A 49 -12.51 12.04 -4.49
CA GLU A 49 -11.16 11.50 -4.39
C GLU A 49 -10.96 10.75 -3.07
N GLN A 50 -11.41 11.32 -1.96
CA GLN A 50 -11.31 10.70 -0.63
C GLN A 50 -12.14 9.40 -0.54
N ILE A 51 -13.32 9.37 -1.15
CA ILE A 51 -14.15 8.15 -1.21
C ILE A 51 -13.40 7.05 -1.97
N VAL A 52 -12.75 7.39 -3.09
CA VAL A 52 -11.96 6.42 -3.87
C VAL A 52 -10.73 5.96 -3.09
N LEU A 53 -9.99 6.86 -2.44
CA LEU A 53 -8.84 6.50 -1.60
C LEU A 53 -9.25 5.59 -0.44
N THR A 54 -10.35 5.90 0.25
CA THR A 54 -10.90 5.03 1.31
C THR A 54 -11.26 3.63 0.77
N LEU A 55 -11.85 3.56 -0.43
CA LEU A 55 -12.14 2.28 -1.07
C LEU A 55 -10.87 1.49 -1.38
N LEU A 56 -9.86 2.14 -1.94
CA LEU A 56 -8.56 1.52 -2.28
C LEU A 56 -7.83 1.05 -1.01
N ASP A 57 -7.86 1.85 0.03
CA ASP A 57 -7.33 1.50 1.35
C ASP A 57 -7.99 0.23 1.88
N ASN A 58 -9.31 0.18 1.93
CA ASN A 58 -10.05 -1.00 2.37
C ASN A 58 -9.77 -2.26 1.54
N ILE A 59 -9.57 -2.12 0.22
CA ILE A 59 -9.22 -3.23 -0.67
C ILE A 59 -7.81 -3.74 -0.37
N GLY A 60 -6.86 -2.83 -0.14
CA GLY A 60 -5.44 -3.15 0.08
C GLY A 60 -5.08 -3.45 1.53
N CYS A 61 -6.01 -3.23 2.47
CA CYS A 61 -5.74 -3.34 3.90
C CYS A 61 -5.42 -4.77 4.32
N VAL A 62 -4.39 -4.89 5.16
CA VAL A 62 -4.01 -6.14 5.81
C VAL A 62 -5.02 -6.47 6.90
N LYS A 63 -5.51 -7.71 6.93
CA LYS A 63 -6.48 -8.18 7.91
C LYS A 63 -5.85 -9.13 8.89
N TYR A 64 -6.16 -8.96 10.18
CA TYR A 64 -5.74 -9.89 11.21
C TYR A 64 -6.59 -11.16 11.17
N ASP A 65 -5.94 -12.30 10.93
CA ASP A 65 -6.54 -13.62 11.04
C ASP A 65 -6.39 -14.15 12.47
N PHE A 66 -7.50 -14.20 13.20
CA PHE A 66 -7.52 -14.65 14.59
C PHE A 66 -7.20 -16.14 14.76
N GLU A 67 -7.46 -16.99 13.74
CA GLU A 67 -7.16 -18.42 13.79
C GLU A 67 -5.66 -18.66 13.60
N GLN A 68 -5.03 -17.95 12.67
CA GLN A 68 -3.60 -18.04 12.40
C GLN A 68 -2.75 -17.10 13.26
N GLN A 69 -3.38 -16.22 14.03
CA GLN A 69 -2.74 -15.19 14.86
C GLN A 69 -1.70 -14.34 14.08
N LYS A 70 -2.03 -13.96 12.86
CA LYS A 70 -1.16 -13.15 12.00
C LYS A 70 -1.95 -12.19 11.10
N TRP A 71 -1.26 -11.17 10.66
CA TRP A 71 -1.77 -10.27 9.63
C TRP A 71 -1.65 -10.92 8.25
N LEU A 72 -2.76 -10.95 7.51
CA LEU A 72 -2.81 -11.47 6.15
C LEU A 72 -3.12 -10.34 5.19
N PRO A 73 -2.23 -10.04 4.24
CA PRO A 73 -2.52 -9.09 3.19
C PRO A 73 -3.57 -9.65 2.24
N ALA A 74 -4.36 -8.76 1.66
CA ALA A 74 -5.25 -9.13 0.58
C ALA A 74 -4.42 -9.48 -0.66
N PRO A 75 -4.66 -10.61 -1.34
CA PRO A 75 -3.90 -11.03 -2.52
C PRO A 75 -4.36 -10.26 -3.78
N ASN A 76 -4.38 -8.95 -3.72
CA ASN A 76 -4.89 -8.09 -4.78
C ASN A 76 -3.90 -6.98 -5.02
N ARG A 77 -3.13 -6.95 -6.00
CA ARG A 77 -2.25 -5.91 -6.59
C ARG A 77 -2.11 -4.55 -5.84
N ILE A 78 -2.82 -4.37 -4.73
CA ILE A 78 -2.85 -3.18 -3.86
C ILE A 78 -2.40 -3.60 -2.46
N TYR A 79 -1.48 -2.86 -1.89
CA TYR A 79 -1.11 -3.00 -0.50
C TYR A 79 -1.32 -1.67 0.21
N SER A 80 -2.18 -1.64 1.21
CA SER A 80 -2.39 -0.47 2.06
C SER A 80 -2.05 -0.79 3.51
N PHE A 81 -1.37 0.11 4.18
CA PHE A 81 -1.03 -0.02 5.58
C PHE A 81 -0.98 1.35 6.26
N ASP A 82 -1.25 1.34 7.56
CA ASP A 82 -1.12 2.49 8.43
C ASP A 82 0.37 2.75 8.72
N MET A 83 0.84 3.99 8.52
CA MET A 83 2.22 4.38 8.80
C MET A 83 2.49 4.53 10.31
N GLU A 84 1.44 4.63 11.14
CA GLU A 84 1.51 4.53 12.60
C GLU A 84 1.39 3.06 13.01
N VAL A 85 2.48 2.29 12.87
CA VAL A 85 2.47 0.83 12.97
C VAL A 85 2.72 0.28 14.38
N GLY A 86 2.92 1.15 15.35
CA GLY A 86 3.21 0.75 16.73
C GLY A 86 4.63 0.22 16.93
N LEU A 87 4.91 -0.23 18.15
CA LEU A 87 6.20 -0.80 18.53
C LEU A 87 6.23 -2.31 18.21
N GLY A 88 7.29 -2.77 17.57
CA GLY A 88 7.47 -4.20 17.25
C GLY A 88 8.22 -4.40 15.94
N SER A 89 7.91 -5.48 15.23
CA SER A 89 8.53 -5.84 13.95
C SER A 89 7.91 -5.05 12.79
N MET A 90 7.98 -3.70 12.85
CA MET A 90 7.26 -2.85 11.92
C MET A 90 7.75 -3.00 10.47
N TYR A 91 9.06 -3.13 10.25
CA TYR A 91 9.63 -3.29 8.90
C TYR A 91 9.50 -4.73 8.41
N GLU A 92 9.71 -5.72 9.29
CA GLU A 92 9.56 -7.13 8.95
C GLU A 92 8.13 -7.39 8.44
N ASP A 93 7.12 -7.04 9.23
CA ASP A 93 5.72 -7.27 8.89
C ASP A 93 5.33 -6.52 7.60
N THR A 94 5.70 -5.24 7.47
CA THR A 94 5.34 -4.39 6.33
C THR A 94 6.00 -4.88 5.03
N LEU A 95 7.28 -5.21 5.05
CA LEU A 95 8.01 -5.67 3.86
C LEU A 95 7.58 -7.10 3.45
N MET A 96 7.30 -7.97 4.42
CA MET A 96 6.78 -9.30 4.14
C MET A 96 5.36 -9.26 3.56
N ASN A 97 4.52 -8.34 4.02
CA ASN A 97 3.20 -8.11 3.45
C ASN A 97 3.29 -7.56 2.02
N LEU A 98 4.23 -6.66 1.71
CA LEU A 98 4.48 -6.19 0.35
C LEU A 98 4.86 -7.36 -0.58
N ARG A 99 5.72 -8.27 -0.13
CA ARG A 99 6.06 -9.50 -0.87
C ARG A 99 4.80 -10.32 -1.22
N VAL A 100 3.91 -10.53 -0.25
CA VAL A 100 2.67 -11.30 -0.50
C VAL A 100 1.73 -10.57 -1.46
N CYS A 101 1.53 -9.27 -1.30
CA CYS A 101 0.68 -8.45 -2.19
C CYS A 101 1.16 -8.46 -3.65
N THR A 102 2.47 -8.57 -3.86
CA THR A 102 3.07 -8.68 -5.20
C THR A 102 3.20 -10.12 -5.69
N ASN A 103 2.57 -11.11 -5.03
CA ASN A 103 2.70 -12.55 -5.31
C ASN A 103 4.16 -13.03 -5.37
N GLY A 104 5.05 -12.42 -4.60
CA GLY A 104 6.48 -12.71 -4.57
C GLY A 104 7.26 -12.16 -5.76
N GLU A 105 6.65 -11.32 -6.61
CA GLU A 105 7.40 -10.64 -7.69
C GLU A 105 8.46 -9.69 -7.12
N ILE A 106 8.21 -9.10 -5.95
CA ILE A 106 9.23 -8.46 -5.11
C ILE A 106 9.61 -9.50 -4.05
N ASP A 107 10.72 -10.19 -4.25
CA ASP A 107 11.17 -11.25 -3.34
C ASP A 107 11.98 -10.65 -2.20
N ILE A 108 11.30 -10.24 -1.12
CA ILE A 108 11.91 -9.74 0.12
C ILE A 108 11.98 -10.86 1.13
N SER A 109 13.12 -11.01 1.80
CA SER A 109 13.35 -11.96 2.90
C SER A 109 14.40 -11.45 3.87
N ASP A 110 14.62 -12.21 4.95
CA ASP A 110 15.68 -11.97 5.94
C ASP A 110 15.68 -10.54 6.51
N VAL A 111 14.47 -9.99 6.72
CA VAL A 111 14.33 -8.64 7.29
C VAL A 111 14.77 -8.67 8.75
N GLN A 112 15.68 -7.78 9.10
CA GLN A 112 16.18 -7.58 10.45
C GLN A 112 16.15 -6.08 10.76
N GLU A 113 15.64 -5.75 11.93
CA GLU A 113 15.55 -4.38 12.41
C GLU A 113 16.09 -4.28 13.84
N ASP A 114 16.93 -3.29 14.11
CA ASP A 114 17.47 -3.03 15.44
C ASP A 114 17.15 -1.62 15.91
N PHE A 115 16.11 -1.53 16.71
CA PHE A 115 15.66 -0.30 17.36
C PHE A 115 15.94 -0.30 18.86
N SER A 116 16.68 -1.28 19.40
CA SER A 116 16.89 -1.50 20.84
C SER A 116 17.51 -0.30 21.55
N ASN A 117 18.30 0.50 20.84
CA ASN A 117 18.97 1.70 21.37
C ASN A 117 18.58 2.97 20.61
N ALA A 118 17.50 2.94 19.82
CA ALA A 118 17.09 4.08 19.02
C ALA A 118 16.44 5.16 19.89
N GLU A 119 16.92 6.39 19.77
CA GLU A 119 16.30 7.58 20.32
C GLU A 119 15.47 8.27 19.24
N GLU A 120 14.49 9.07 19.63
CA GLU A 120 13.66 9.83 18.68
C GLU A 120 14.55 10.65 17.73
N ASN A 121 14.23 10.59 16.44
CA ASN A 121 14.98 11.20 15.34
C ASN A 121 16.42 10.65 15.12
N SER A 122 16.77 9.54 15.75
CA SER A 122 18.00 8.81 15.42
C SER A 122 17.85 7.98 14.14
N ILE A 123 18.95 7.36 13.73
CA ILE A 123 18.98 6.39 12.64
C ILE A 123 18.96 4.99 13.26
N ALA A 124 18.14 4.12 12.68
CA ALA A 124 18.11 2.70 13.01
C ALA A 124 18.26 1.86 11.73
N GLY A 125 19.06 0.81 11.80
CA GLY A 125 19.36 -0.04 10.65
C GLY A 125 18.22 -1.00 10.34
N VAL A 126 17.88 -1.14 9.06
CA VAL A 126 17.02 -2.20 8.55
C VAL A 126 17.78 -2.96 7.48
N ASP A 127 18.10 -4.22 7.78
CA ASP A 127 18.75 -5.13 6.85
C ASP A 127 17.71 -6.05 6.20
N PHE A 128 17.82 -6.29 4.90
CA PHE A 128 16.91 -7.20 4.21
C PHE A 128 17.55 -7.77 2.93
N SER A 129 17.03 -8.90 2.48
CA SER A 129 17.32 -9.45 1.16
C SER A 129 16.25 -9.02 0.16
N LEU A 130 16.65 -8.54 -1.01
CA LEU A 130 15.75 -8.22 -2.13
C LEU A 130 16.27 -8.94 -3.38
N ASN A 131 15.45 -9.83 -3.95
CA ASN A 131 15.80 -10.65 -5.11
C ASN A 131 17.15 -11.38 -4.93
N GLY A 132 17.38 -11.92 -3.72
CA GLY A 132 18.58 -12.67 -3.34
C GLY A 132 19.84 -11.84 -3.08
N LYS A 133 19.75 -10.51 -3.05
CA LYS A 133 20.85 -9.61 -2.68
C LYS A 133 20.57 -8.92 -1.36
N GLN A 134 21.62 -8.77 -0.54
CA GLN A 134 21.52 -8.09 0.75
C GLN A 134 21.59 -6.58 0.59
N TYR A 135 20.76 -5.87 1.33
CA TYR A 135 20.69 -4.42 1.39
C TYR A 135 20.58 -3.94 2.83
N HIS A 136 21.07 -2.74 3.06
CA HIS A 136 20.96 -2.02 4.32
C HIS A 136 20.27 -0.68 4.06
N TYR A 137 19.31 -0.33 4.93
CA TYR A 137 18.62 0.94 4.90
C TYR A 137 18.71 1.63 6.25
N ASP A 138 19.16 2.88 6.25
CA ASP A 138 19.22 3.76 7.42
C ASP A 138 17.86 4.43 7.65
N ALA A 139 16.97 3.79 8.41
CA ALA A 139 15.65 4.29 8.71
C ALA A 139 15.68 5.42 9.74
N LYS A 140 14.89 6.46 9.54
CA LYS A 140 14.66 7.51 10.52
C LYS A 140 13.68 7.01 11.59
N TYR A 141 14.17 6.83 12.81
CA TYR A 141 13.33 6.38 13.91
C TYR A 141 12.46 7.51 14.46
N ARG A 142 11.15 7.30 14.45
CA ARG A 142 10.12 8.25 14.91
C ARG A 142 9.10 7.55 15.81
N TYR A 143 9.57 6.74 16.76
CA TYR A 143 8.74 5.87 17.61
C TYR A 143 7.90 4.88 16.80
N ASP A 144 6.59 5.10 16.75
CA ASP A 144 5.59 4.27 16.08
C ASP A 144 5.36 4.63 14.59
N TRP A 145 6.05 5.66 14.08
CA TRP A 145 5.93 6.05 12.67
C TRP A 145 6.92 5.34 11.76
N PHE A 146 6.39 4.69 10.76
CA PHE A 146 7.17 4.03 9.71
C PHE A 146 7.88 5.05 8.80
N ASP A 147 9.17 4.83 8.50
CA ASP A 147 9.88 5.64 7.53
C ASP A 147 9.59 5.15 6.10
N GLN A 148 8.58 5.76 5.47
CA GLN A 148 8.12 5.39 4.12
C GLN A 148 9.18 5.56 3.02
N GLU A 149 10.29 6.28 3.27
CA GLU A 149 11.35 6.46 2.28
C GLU A 149 12.05 5.13 1.93
N ILE A 150 11.92 4.10 2.75
CA ILE A 150 12.38 2.76 2.41
C ILE A 150 11.76 2.25 1.11
N PHE A 151 10.51 2.61 0.78
CA PHE A 151 9.89 2.23 -0.49
C PHE A 151 10.49 2.98 -1.68
N SER A 152 10.90 4.23 -1.49
CA SER A 152 11.67 4.97 -2.51
C SER A 152 13.03 4.31 -2.73
N TYR A 153 13.67 3.83 -1.67
CA TYR A 153 14.92 3.07 -1.75
C TYR A 153 14.73 1.75 -2.50
N ILE A 154 13.75 0.92 -2.10
CA ILE A 154 13.39 -0.34 -2.77
C ILE A 154 13.02 -0.10 -4.23
N GLY A 155 12.17 0.88 -4.51
CA GLY A 155 11.77 1.24 -5.87
C GLY A 155 12.94 1.67 -6.76
N SER A 156 13.95 2.34 -6.18
CA SER A 156 15.18 2.70 -6.89
C SER A 156 16.05 1.48 -7.25
N ILE A 157 16.07 0.46 -6.39
CA ILE A 157 16.75 -0.81 -6.65
C ILE A 157 16.01 -1.57 -7.77
N LEU A 158 14.70 -1.72 -7.65
CA LEU A 158 13.86 -2.42 -8.63
C LEU A 158 13.93 -1.77 -10.02
N ALA A 159 13.98 -0.45 -10.10
CA ALA A 159 14.11 0.28 -11.36
C ALA A 159 15.43 0.00 -12.11
N GLN A 160 16.46 -0.50 -11.42
CA GLN A 160 17.73 -0.91 -12.04
C GLN A 160 17.68 -2.35 -12.59
N GLU A 161 16.71 -3.13 -12.14
CA GLU A 161 16.51 -4.51 -12.57
C GLU A 161 15.65 -4.51 -13.83
N ARG A 162 16.11 -4.28 -14.95
CA ARG A 162 15.50 -4.30 -16.31
C ARG A 162 14.14 -5.03 -16.40
N ASN A 163 13.17 -4.59 -15.63
CA ASN A 163 11.80 -5.06 -15.68
C ASN A 163 10.90 -3.86 -16.07
N ASP A 164 9.69 -4.12 -16.55
CA ASP A 164 8.75 -3.12 -17.01
C ASP A 164 7.80 -2.64 -15.90
N LYS A 165 7.98 -3.16 -14.68
CA LYS A 165 7.19 -2.80 -13.51
C LYS A 165 7.95 -1.84 -12.59
N TYR A 166 7.19 -1.00 -11.90
CA TYR A 166 7.69 -0.03 -10.93
C TYR A 166 6.86 -0.07 -9.66
N LEU A 167 7.50 0.24 -8.53
CA LEU A 167 6.78 0.50 -7.30
C LEU A 167 6.18 1.91 -7.36
N TYR A 168 4.88 2.00 -7.10
CA TYR A 168 4.13 3.25 -7.02
C TYR A 168 3.51 3.39 -5.64
N GLY A 169 3.27 4.64 -5.21
CA GLY A 169 2.60 4.92 -3.95
C GLY A 169 1.75 6.17 -4.01
N CYS A 170 0.71 6.21 -3.21
CA CYS A 170 -0.05 7.41 -2.90
C CYS A 170 -0.53 7.37 -1.44
N SER A 171 -0.65 8.54 -0.80
CA SER A 171 -1.27 8.65 0.51
C SER A 171 -2.79 8.66 0.37
N ASP A 172 -3.49 8.16 1.39
CA ASP A 172 -4.95 8.31 1.52
C ASP A 172 -5.37 9.72 1.98
N GLY A 173 -4.40 10.60 2.19
CA GLY A 173 -4.60 11.95 2.73
C GLY A 173 -4.57 12.02 4.26
N TYR A 174 -4.43 10.88 4.95
CA TYR A 174 -4.29 10.74 6.40
C TYR A 174 -2.96 10.07 6.74
N GLN A 175 -3.00 8.86 7.30
CA GLN A 175 -1.79 8.16 7.73
C GLN A 175 -1.54 6.84 6.99
N ASN A 176 -2.37 6.49 6.00
CA ASN A 176 -2.16 5.29 5.21
C ASN A 176 -1.33 5.57 3.94
N LEU A 177 -0.49 4.61 3.61
CA LEU A 177 0.22 4.55 2.34
C LEU A 177 -0.32 3.38 1.52
N ILE A 178 -0.72 3.68 0.28
CA ILE A 178 -1.24 2.70 -0.67
C ILE A 178 -0.17 2.45 -1.73
N LEU A 179 0.26 1.21 -1.88
CA LEU A 179 1.34 0.79 -2.77
C LEU A 179 0.83 -0.12 -3.89
N PHE A 180 1.52 -0.05 -5.03
CA PHE A 180 1.28 -0.85 -6.23
C PHE A 180 2.61 -1.26 -6.84
N TYR A 181 2.69 -2.47 -7.43
CA TYR A 181 3.85 -2.88 -8.21
C TYR A 181 3.39 -3.32 -9.59
N GLU A 182 3.41 -2.38 -10.55
CA GLU A 182 2.77 -2.57 -11.84
C GLU A 182 3.51 -1.84 -12.99
N THR A 183 3.11 -2.17 -14.21
CA THR A 183 3.61 -1.49 -15.41
C THR A 183 3.03 -0.08 -15.55
N GLU A 184 3.69 0.79 -16.30
CA GLU A 184 3.16 2.13 -16.59
C GLU A 184 1.81 2.09 -17.31
N GLU A 185 1.63 1.15 -18.26
CA GLU A 185 0.38 0.98 -18.99
C GLU A 185 -0.77 0.60 -18.06
N TRP A 186 -0.52 -0.31 -17.10
CA TRP A 186 -1.52 -0.69 -16.11
C TRP A 186 -1.86 0.49 -15.20
N MET A 187 -0.85 1.21 -14.72
CA MET A 187 -1.04 2.36 -13.84
C MET A 187 -1.79 3.50 -14.53
N GLN A 188 -1.56 3.71 -15.81
CA GLN A 188 -2.34 4.68 -16.60
C GLN A 188 -3.83 4.30 -16.63
N LYS A 189 -4.16 3.04 -16.95
CA LYS A 189 -5.54 2.54 -16.94
C LYS A 189 -6.17 2.65 -15.55
N PHE A 190 -5.42 2.34 -14.50
CA PHE A 190 -5.84 2.50 -13.12
C PHE A 190 -6.21 3.96 -12.82
N SER A 191 -5.37 4.91 -13.20
CA SER A 191 -5.63 6.34 -13.00
C SER A 191 -6.85 6.84 -13.79
N GLU A 192 -7.07 6.34 -15.00
CA GLU A 192 -8.26 6.65 -15.81
C GLU A 192 -9.56 6.16 -15.16
N VAL A 193 -9.51 4.99 -14.50
CA VAL A 193 -10.66 4.39 -13.81
C VAL A 193 -10.94 5.08 -12.48
N THR A 194 -9.91 5.31 -11.68
CA THR A 194 -10.04 5.76 -10.28
C THR A 194 -10.01 7.27 -10.13
N GLY A 195 -9.31 7.97 -11.02
CA GLY A 195 -8.96 9.38 -10.86
C GLY A 195 -7.80 9.61 -9.88
N ILE A 196 -7.17 8.55 -9.36
CA ILE A 196 -6.01 8.63 -8.48
C ILE A 196 -4.74 8.46 -9.31
N PHE A 197 -3.69 9.23 -8.99
CA PHE A 197 -2.43 9.27 -9.74
C PHE A 197 -1.25 8.93 -8.82
N PRO A 198 -1.00 7.64 -8.53
CA PRO A 198 0.13 7.24 -7.71
C PRO A 198 1.47 7.66 -8.32
N GLU A 199 2.40 8.06 -7.48
CA GLU A 199 3.76 8.45 -7.91
C GLU A 199 4.71 7.26 -7.88
N LYS A 200 5.69 7.24 -8.81
CA LYS A 200 6.78 6.26 -8.76
C LYS A 200 7.66 6.48 -7.53
N MET A 201 7.86 5.43 -6.76
CA MET A 201 8.71 5.39 -5.58
C MET A 201 10.18 5.15 -5.99
N ASN A 202 10.81 6.10 -6.69
CA ASN A 202 12.19 5.98 -7.16
C ASN A 202 12.97 7.30 -7.11
N LYS A 203 12.51 8.26 -6.29
CA LYS A 203 13.06 9.63 -6.24
C LYS A 203 14.36 9.77 -5.43
N MET A 204 14.90 8.71 -4.83
CA MET A 204 16.19 8.80 -4.18
C MET A 204 17.29 8.75 -5.23
N GLY A 205 17.97 9.89 -5.42
CA GLY A 205 19.28 9.88 -6.04
C GLY A 205 20.20 9.04 -5.16
N LEU A 206 20.46 7.81 -5.57
CA LEU A 206 21.53 7.00 -4.98
C LEU A 206 22.82 7.80 -5.18
N LYS A 207 23.35 8.37 -4.08
CA LYS A 207 24.67 9.01 -4.06
C LYS A 207 25.76 7.97 -3.96
#